data_b597f30ee4a57601b2a857f81501687a
#
_entry.id   b597f30ee4a57601b2a857f81501687a
#
_cell.length_a   1.000
_cell.length_b   1.000
_cell.length_c   1.000
_cell.angle_alpha   90.00
_cell.angle_beta   90.00
_cell.angle_gamma   90.00
#
_symmetry.space_group_name_H-M   'P 1'
#
loop_
_entity.id
_entity.type
_entity.pdbx_description
1 polymer ?
#
loop_
_entity_poly.entity_id
_entity_poly.type
_entity_poly.pdbx_seq_one_letter_code
_entity_poly.pdbx_strand_id
1 'polypeptide(L)'
;MSTSDEKALVERCRKGDDDAWRDLVDRFGPRVYAIAYHFTLKREDAEELSQEIFLKLFENLERYDGGFPLVAWVLSVSRNLCIDRYRRRKREKSFRFVSDEAVTALLKSDDDPATAALRKERTQMLFAALAEIPEDLAEILILRDLNGLAYEEIGTALELPDGTVKSRLFRARAEVARKIRERHERKGAPGAMASIVMAAAAIV
;
A
#
# COMPACT_ATOMS: atom_id res chain seq x y z
N MET A 1 -21.39 -9.07 0.08
CA MET A 1 -21.61 -10.39 -0.52
C MET A 1 -21.66 -11.41 0.58
N SER A 2 -22.51 -12.42 0.44
CA SER A 2 -22.52 -13.57 1.34
C SER A 2 -21.26 -14.40 1.10
N THR A 3 -20.75 -15.07 2.13
CA THR A 3 -19.67 -16.07 2.02
C THR A 3 -20.01 -17.15 0.98
N SER A 4 -21.29 -17.39 0.76
CA SER A 4 -21.81 -18.31 -0.26
C SER A 4 -21.52 -17.84 -1.69
N ASP A 5 -21.66 -16.51 -1.95
CA ASP A 5 -21.43 -15.93 -3.29
C ASP A 5 -19.94 -15.92 -3.63
N GLU A 6 -19.08 -15.73 -2.62
CA GLU A 6 -17.62 -15.78 -2.79
C GLU A 6 -17.16 -17.19 -3.17
N LYS A 7 -17.69 -18.21 -2.49
CA LYS A 7 -17.41 -19.62 -2.80
C LYS A 7 -17.88 -19.98 -4.21
N ALA A 8 -19.08 -19.55 -4.58
CA ALA A 8 -19.61 -19.81 -5.93
C ALA A 8 -18.74 -19.16 -7.02
N LEU A 9 -18.28 -17.93 -6.81
CA LEU A 9 -17.37 -17.25 -7.73
C LEU A 9 -16.05 -18.02 -7.88
N VAL A 10 -15.43 -18.41 -6.77
CA VAL A 10 -14.18 -19.16 -6.78
C VAL A 10 -14.31 -20.51 -7.49
N GLU A 11 -15.40 -21.24 -7.25
CA GLU A 11 -15.65 -22.52 -7.92
C GLU A 11 -15.85 -22.39 -9.44
N ARG A 12 -16.49 -21.31 -9.90
CA ARG A 12 -16.60 -21.00 -11.32
C ARG A 12 -15.22 -20.67 -11.91
N CYS A 13 -14.40 -19.86 -11.22
CA CYS A 13 -13.04 -19.55 -11.65
C CYS A 13 -12.17 -20.81 -11.78
N ARG A 14 -12.26 -21.75 -10.82
CA ARG A 14 -11.55 -23.05 -10.86
C ARG A 14 -11.94 -23.92 -12.05
N LYS A 15 -13.18 -23.81 -12.50
CA LYS A 15 -13.69 -24.53 -13.69
C LYS A 15 -13.30 -23.88 -15.01
N GLY A 16 -12.53 -22.78 -14.97
CA GLY A 16 -12.10 -22.06 -16.16
C GLY A 16 -13.18 -21.16 -16.77
N ASP A 17 -14.14 -20.69 -15.97
CA ASP A 17 -15.16 -19.75 -16.41
C ASP A 17 -14.55 -18.34 -16.56
N ASP A 18 -14.36 -17.90 -17.81
CA ASP A 18 -13.76 -16.60 -18.14
C ASP A 18 -14.57 -15.43 -17.60
N ASP A 19 -15.90 -15.52 -17.54
CA ASP A 19 -16.76 -14.48 -17.01
C ASP A 19 -16.59 -14.36 -15.48
N ALA A 20 -16.43 -15.49 -14.79
CA ALA A 20 -16.12 -15.49 -13.36
C ALA A 20 -14.75 -14.82 -13.07
N TRP A 21 -13.77 -15.04 -13.95
CA TRP A 21 -12.47 -14.36 -13.84
C TRP A 21 -12.59 -12.86 -14.09
N ARG A 22 -13.38 -12.42 -15.06
CA ARG A 22 -13.66 -10.99 -15.26
C ARG A 22 -14.31 -10.38 -14.04
N ASP A 23 -15.34 -11.03 -13.47
CA ASP A 23 -16.01 -10.61 -12.25
C ASP A 23 -15.00 -10.43 -11.08
N LEU A 24 -14.04 -11.36 -10.96
CA LEU A 24 -12.99 -11.29 -9.94
C LEU A 24 -12.05 -10.12 -10.18
N VAL A 25 -11.58 -9.93 -11.41
CA VAL A 25 -10.70 -8.83 -11.80
C VAL A 25 -11.38 -7.47 -11.62
N ASP A 26 -12.62 -7.32 -12.08
CA ASP A 26 -13.38 -6.07 -11.95
C ASP A 26 -13.60 -5.70 -10.48
N ARG A 27 -13.85 -6.69 -9.66
CA ARG A 27 -14.13 -6.52 -8.25
C ARG A 27 -12.91 -6.16 -7.42
N PHE A 28 -11.78 -6.83 -7.66
CA PHE A 28 -10.58 -6.66 -6.84
C PHE A 28 -9.52 -5.80 -7.50
N GLY A 29 -9.64 -5.51 -8.79
CA GLY A 29 -8.70 -4.71 -9.57
C GLY A 29 -8.35 -3.37 -8.94
N PRO A 30 -9.32 -2.54 -8.54
CA PRO A 30 -9.01 -1.26 -7.88
C PRO A 30 -8.20 -1.42 -6.60
N ARG A 31 -8.45 -2.46 -5.80
CA ARG A 31 -7.71 -2.73 -4.55
C ARG A 31 -6.31 -3.28 -4.81
N VAL A 32 -6.19 -4.22 -5.75
CA VAL A 32 -4.91 -4.78 -6.17
C VAL A 32 -4.04 -3.67 -6.76
N TYR A 33 -4.59 -2.85 -7.65
CA TYR A 33 -3.89 -1.72 -8.23
C TYR A 33 -3.46 -0.70 -7.16
N ALA A 34 -4.32 -0.37 -6.21
CA ALA A 34 -3.97 0.55 -5.14
C ALA A 34 -2.76 0.04 -4.33
N ILE A 35 -2.73 -1.27 -3.98
CA ILE A 35 -1.58 -1.87 -3.30
C ILE A 35 -0.34 -1.81 -4.19
N ALA A 36 -0.43 -2.27 -5.44
CA ALA A 36 0.68 -2.27 -6.38
C ALA A 36 1.24 -0.87 -6.58
N TYR A 37 0.35 0.11 -6.71
CA TYR A 37 0.71 1.51 -6.90
C TYR A 37 1.39 2.11 -5.66
N HIS A 38 0.87 1.86 -4.46
CA HIS A 38 1.52 2.28 -3.21
C HIS A 38 2.93 1.72 -3.07
N PHE A 39 3.16 0.54 -3.64
CA PHE A 39 4.44 -0.14 -3.56
C PHE A 39 5.44 0.31 -4.62
N THR A 40 4.97 0.58 -5.83
CA THR A 40 5.84 0.95 -6.97
C THR A 40 6.00 2.45 -7.16
N LEU A 41 4.98 3.22 -6.77
CA LEU A 41 4.88 4.68 -6.93
C LEU A 41 5.02 5.17 -8.39
N LYS A 42 4.86 4.25 -9.36
CA LYS A 42 4.85 4.52 -10.79
C LYS A 42 3.71 3.77 -11.44
N ARG A 43 3.01 4.43 -12.35
CA ARG A 43 1.83 3.88 -13.00
C ARG A 43 2.13 2.60 -13.76
N GLU A 44 3.15 2.65 -14.62
CA GLU A 44 3.54 1.52 -15.47
C GLU A 44 3.96 0.31 -14.63
N ASP A 45 4.80 0.55 -13.61
CA ASP A 45 5.24 -0.50 -12.67
C ASP A 45 4.06 -1.06 -11.87
N ALA A 46 3.05 -0.23 -11.55
CA ALA A 46 1.86 -0.66 -10.81
C ALA A 46 0.92 -1.50 -11.68
N GLU A 47 0.75 -1.11 -12.95
CA GLU A 47 -0.03 -1.88 -13.93
C GLU A 47 0.61 -3.27 -14.15
N GLU A 48 1.94 -3.31 -14.36
CA GLU A 48 2.69 -4.56 -14.49
C GLU A 48 2.57 -5.44 -13.24
N LEU A 49 2.80 -4.86 -12.05
CA LEU A 49 2.70 -5.59 -10.79
C LEU A 49 1.28 -6.09 -10.52
N SER A 50 0.26 -5.33 -10.89
CA SER A 50 -1.13 -5.76 -10.78
C SER A 50 -1.42 -6.98 -11.65
N GLN A 51 -0.90 -7.01 -12.87
CA GLN A 51 -1.01 -8.18 -13.75
C GLN A 51 -0.30 -9.39 -13.15
N GLU A 52 0.92 -9.23 -12.62
CA GLU A 52 1.63 -10.31 -11.92
C GLU A 52 0.84 -10.83 -10.72
N ILE A 53 0.19 -9.94 -9.96
CA ILE A 53 -0.65 -10.32 -8.82
C ILE A 53 -1.83 -11.17 -9.30
N PHE A 54 -2.55 -10.77 -10.36
CA PHE A 54 -3.66 -11.55 -10.88
C PHE A 54 -3.24 -12.90 -11.44
N LEU A 55 -2.09 -12.98 -12.11
CA LEU A 55 -1.50 -14.28 -12.53
C LEU A 55 -1.20 -15.13 -11.30
N LYS A 56 -0.66 -14.55 -10.24
CA LYS A 56 -0.38 -15.28 -9.00
C LYS A 56 -1.64 -15.74 -8.27
N LEU A 57 -2.71 -14.95 -8.31
CA LEU A 57 -4.02 -15.35 -7.80
C LEU A 57 -4.57 -16.54 -8.61
N PHE A 58 -4.46 -16.50 -9.93
CA PHE A 58 -4.85 -17.60 -10.81
C PHE A 58 -4.11 -18.89 -10.46
N GLU A 59 -2.78 -18.86 -10.40
CA GLU A 59 -1.94 -20.02 -10.08
C GLU A 59 -2.23 -20.63 -8.70
N ASN A 60 -2.68 -19.82 -7.74
CA ASN A 60 -2.87 -20.25 -6.36
C ASN A 60 -4.33 -20.37 -5.94
N LEU A 61 -5.29 -20.19 -6.85
CA LEU A 61 -6.72 -20.20 -6.51
C LEU A 61 -7.16 -21.53 -5.89
N GLU A 62 -6.56 -22.64 -6.30
CA GLU A 62 -6.80 -23.97 -5.74
C GLU A 62 -6.48 -24.06 -4.23
N ARG A 63 -5.55 -23.20 -3.74
CA ARG A 63 -5.15 -23.16 -2.33
C ARG A 63 -6.11 -22.36 -1.44
N TYR A 64 -7.05 -21.63 -2.02
CA TYR A 64 -8.06 -20.92 -1.25
C TYR A 64 -9.14 -21.90 -0.80
N ASP A 65 -9.19 -22.19 0.50
CA ASP A 65 -10.11 -23.16 1.11
C ASP A 65 -11.47 -22.56 1.54
N GLY A 66 -11.62 -21.24 1.44
CA GLY A 66 -12.83 -20.51 1.89
C GLY A 66 -12.96 -20.40 3.41
N GLY A 67 -11.91 -20.69 4.17
CA GLY A 67 -11.87 -20.56 5.63
C GLY A 67 -11.87 -19.11 6.13
N PHE A 68 -11.61 -18.15 5.25
CA PHE A 68 -11.62 -16.72 5.53
C PHE A 68 -12.11 -15.92 4.31
N PRO A 69 -12.46 -14.62 4.44
CA PRO A 69 -13.01 -13.83 3.33
C PRO A 69 -12.07 -13.79 2.13
N LEU A 70 -12.63 -13.92 0.92
CA LEU A 70 -11.87 -13.91 -0.34
C LEU A 70 -11.03 -12.62 -0.49
N VAL A 71 -11.56 -11.49 -0.04
CA VAL A 71 -10.82 -10.21 -0.04
C VAL A 71 -9.53 -10.31 0.78
N ALA A 72 -9.55 -10.95 1.93
CA ALA A 72 -8.37 -11.09 2.79
C ALA A 72 -7.31 -11.96 2.10
N TRP A 73 -7.72 -13.03 1.41
CA TRP A 73 -6.82 -13.87 0.64
C TRP A 73 -6.19 -13.12 -0.54
N VAL A 74 -6.99 -12.41 -1.34
CA VAL A 74 -6.51 -11.58 -2.45
C VAL A 74 -5.49 -10.55 -1.96
N LEU A 75 -5.79 -9.84 -0.88
CA LEU A 75 -4.88 -8.84 -0.31
C LEU A 75 -3.60 -9.46 0.26
N SER A 76 -3.68 -10.65 0.85
CA SER A 76 -2.51 -11.39 1.35
C SER A 76 -1.57 -11.79 0.21
N VAL A 77 -2.10 -12.39 -0.87
CA VAL A 77 -1.30 -12.74 -2.06
C VAL A 77 -0.67 -11.50 -2.68
N SER A 78 -1.45 -10.41 -2.81
CA SER A 78 -0.96 -9.14 -3.34
C SER A 78 0.21 -8.59 -2.52
N ARG A 79 0.07 -8.53 -1.21
CA ARG A 79 1.10 -8.04 -0.29
C ARG A 79 2.38 -8.89 -0.35
N ASN A 80 2.23 -10.21 -0.34
CA ASN A 80 3.37 -11.12 -0.40
C ASN A 80 4.19 -10.90 -1.68
N LEU A 81 3.53 -10.76 -2.83
CA LEU A 81 4.22 -10.48 -4.08
C LEU A 81 4.91 -9.11 -4.08
N CYS A 82 4.27 -8.10 -3.52
CA CYS A 82 4.84 -6.77 -3.35
C CYS A 82 6.11 -6.82 -2.48
N ILE A 83 6.07 -7.53 -1.35
CA ILE A 83 7.23 -7.70 -0.46
C ILE A 83 8.37 -8.41 -1.18
N ASP A 84 8.07 -9.49 -1.93
CA ASP A 84 9.09 -10.24 -2.67
C ASP A 84 9.74 -9.37 -3.76
N ARG A 85 8.95 -8.53 -4.45
CA ARG A 85 9.46 -7.59 -5.47
C ARG A 85 10.29 -6.48 -4.82
N TYR A 86 9.87 -5.97 -3.67
CA TYR A 86 10.61 -4.99 -2.89
C TYR A 86 11.99 -5.56 -2.46
N ARG A 87 12.01 -6.75 -1.88
CA ARG A 87 13.25 -7.42 -1.47
C ARG A 87 14.22 -7.62 -2.64
N ARG A 88 13.72 -7.96 -3.83
CA ARG A 88 14.52 -8.06 -5.06
C ARG A 88 15.11 -6.72 -5.48
N ARG A 89 14.30 -5.67 -5.55
CA ARG A 89 14.74 -4.30 -5.88
C ARG A 89 15.74 -3.74 -4.88
N LYS A 90 15.57 -4.01 -3.59
CA LYS A 90 16.53 -3.60 -2.55
C LYS A 90 17.91 -4.23 -2.77
N ARG A 91 17.97 -5.49 -3.17
CA ARG A 91 19.23 -6.16 -3.52
C ARG A 91 19.91 -5.56 -4.75
N GLU A 92 19.13 -5.03 -5.68
CA GLU A 92 19.59 -4.39 -6.92
C GLU A 92 19.98 -2.90 -6.74
N LYS A 93 19.93 -2.35 -5.51
CA LYS A 93 20.24 -0.94 -5.16
C LYS A 93 19.47 0.12 -5.97
N SER A 94 18.28 -0.18 -6.43
CA SER A 94 17.51 0.63 -7.38
C SER A 94 16.27 1.28 -6.76
N PHE A 95 16.30 1.66 -5.49
CA PHE A 95 15.15 2.32 -4.84
C PHE A 95 15.23 3.83 -5.05
N ARG A 96 14.46 4.36 -6.01
CA ARG A 96 14.22 5.80 -6.17
C ARG A 96 12.81 6.14 -5.70
N PHE A 97 12.72 7.05 -4.74
CA PHE A 97 11.45 7.61 -4.25
C PHE A 97 10.80 8.55 -5.29
N VAL A 98 9.53 8.29 -5.53
CA VAL A 98 8.40 9.13 -5.97
C VAL A 98 8.63 10.21 -7.02
N SER A 99 7.97 10.05 -8.19
CA SER A 99 7.66 11.16 -9.10
C SER A 99 6.33 11.85 -8.72
N ASP A 100 6.18 13.14 -9.03
CA ASP A 100 4.95 13.93 -8.79
C ASP A 100 3.70 13.33 -9.47
N GLU A 101 3.88 12.59 -10.57
CA GLU A 101 2.81 11.87 -11.28
C GLU A 101 2.22 10.74 -10.45
N ALA A 102 3.07 10.08 -9.65
CA ALA A 102 2.68 9.00 -8.76
C ALA A 102 1.69 9.47 -7.69
N VAL A 103 1.93 10.64 -7.11
CA VAL A 103 1.05 11.27 -6.11
C VAL A 103 -0.31 11.60 -6.71
N THR A 104 -0.34 12.03 -7.96
CA THR A 104 -1.57 12.46 -8.65
C THR A 104 -2.50 11.28 -8.96
N ALA A 105 -1.96 10.10 -9.25
CA ALA A 105 -2.77 8.91 -9.57
C ALA A 105 -3.43 8.27 -8.33
N LEU A 106 -2.82 8.42 -7.12
CA LEU A 106 -3.42 7.99 -5.84
C LEU A 106 -4.70 8.76 -5.48
N LEU A 107 -4.94 9.89 -6.13
CA LEU A 107 -5.96 10.88 -5.75
C LEU A 107 -7.22 10.85 -6.61
N LYS A 108 -7.37 9.86 -7.51
CA LYS A 108 -8.62 9.67 -8.24
C LYS A 108 -9.69 9.12 -7.31
N SER A 109 -10.41 10.02 -6.65
CA SER A 109 -11.70 9.76 -6.02
C SER A 109 -12.66 10.84 -6.53
N ASP A 110 -13.97 10.56 -6.50
CA ASP A 110 -15.04 11.48 -6.90
C ASP A 110 -15.20 12.68 -5.95
N ASP A 111 -14.10 13.14 -5.34
CA ASP A 111 -14.08 14.24 -4.39
C ASP A 111 -14.15 15.58 -5.11
N ASP A 112 -14.73 16.57 -4.42
CA ASP A 112 -14.68 17.99 -4.78
C ASP A 112 -13.24 18.43 -5.07
N PRO A 113 -12.99 19.25 -6.14
CA PRO A 113 -11.65 19.68 -6.55
C PRO A 113 -10.78 20.28 -5.43
N ALA A 114 -11.39 21.00 -4.48
CA ALA A 114 -10.67 21.57 -3.34
C ALA A 114 -10.15 20.48 -2.38
N THR A 115 -10.96 19.47 -2.11
CA THR A 115 -10.59 18.31 -1.28
C THR A 115 -9.51 17.47 -1.96
N ALA A 116 -9.60 17.28 -3.27
CA ALA A 116 -8.58 16.57 -4.06
C ALA A 116 -7.23 17.31 -4.05
N ALA A 117 -7.22 18.64 -4.20
CA ALA A 117 -6.01 19.44 -4.13
C ALA A 117 -5.34 19.36 -2.75
N LEU A 118 -6.11 19.47 -1.66
CA LEU A 118 -5.59 19.36 -0.30
C LEU A 118 -5.04 17.96 -0.01
N ARG A 119 -5.69 16.92 -0.51
CA ARG A 119 -5.22 15.53 -0.39
C ARG A 119 -3.89 15.36 -1.13
N LYS A 120 -3.79 15.88 -2.35
CA LYS A 120 -2.55 15.87 -3.13
C LYS A 120 -1.39 16.52 -2.37
N GLU A 121 -1.60 17.71 -1.83
CA GLU A 121 -0.57 18.41 -1.06
C GLU A 121 -0.12 17.60 0.17
N ARG A 122 -1.07 17.03 0.93
CA ARG A 122 -0.76 16.18 2.10
C ARG A 122 0.05 14.94 1.70
N THR A 123 -0.32 14.28 0.61
CA THR A 123 0.37 13.10 0.10
C THR A 123 1.79 13.46 -0.35
N GLN A 124 1.96 14.55 -1.06
CA GLN A 124 3.29 15.05 -1.46
C GLN A 124 4.17 15.36 -0.24
N MET A 125 3.61 15.99 0.80
CA MET A 125 4.34 16.26 2.04
C MET A 125 4.79 14.98 2.75
N LEU A 126 3.92 13.97 2.81
CA LEU A 126 4.24 12.68 3.43
C LEU A 126 5.40 12.00 2.70
N PHE A 127 5.31 11.87 1.38
CA PHE A 127 6.37 11.23 0.60
C PHE A 127 7.68 12.01 0.63
N ALA A 128 7.61 13.33 0.61
CA ALA A 128 8.79 14.16 0.76
C ALA A 128 9.44 14.01 2.15
N ALA A 129 8.66 13.81 3.20
CA ALA A 129 9.16 13.52 4.54
C ALA A 129 9.77 12.11 4.63
N LEU A 130 9.12 11.11 3.99
CA LEU A 130 9.64 9.74 3.90
C LEU A 130 11.00 9.67 3.21
N ALA A 131 11.24 10.50 2.19
CA ALA A 131 12.53 10.57 1.50
C ALA A 131 13.66 11.16 2.35
N GLU A 132 13.35 11.85 3.44
CA GLU A 132 14.33 12.51 4.32
C GLU A 132 14.63 11.74 5.62
N ILE A 133 13.96 10.64 5.89
CA ILE A 133 14.23 9.78 7.04
C ILE A 133 15.10 8.59 6.65
N PRO A 134 15.74 7.91 7.62
CA PRO A 134 16.49 6.69 7.35
C PRO A 134 15.66 5.64 6.61
N GLU A 135 16.28 4.97 5.64
CA GLU A 135 15.61 4.02 4.74
C GLU A 135 14.90 2.89 5.49
N ASP A 136 15.51 2.35 6.55
CA ASP A 136 14.94 1.31 7.39
C ASP A 136 13.69 1.75 8.17
N LEU A 137 13.57 3.04 8.46
CA LEU A 137 12.40 3.64 9.08
C LEU A 137 11.31 3.95 8.04
N ALA A 138 11.69 4.42 6.85
CA ALA A 138 10.74 4.66 5.76
C ALA A 138 10.10 3.35 5.31
N GLU A 139 10.91 2.29 5.14
CA GLU A 139 10.49 0.97 4.73
C GLU A 139 9.42 0.38 5.64
N ILE A 140 9.67 0.37 6.94
CA ILE A 140 8.74 -0.23 7.90
C ILE A 140 7.42 0.55 7.99
N LEU A 141 7.46 1.86 7.83
CA LEU A 141 6.28 2.72 7.81
C LEU A 141 5.44 2.48 6.55
N ILE A 142 6.08 2.35 5.39
CA ILE A 142 5.42 2.02 4.12
C ILE A 142 4.72 0.67 4.23
N LEU A 143 5.40 -0.34 4.73
CA LEU A 143 4.83 -1.68 4.89
C LEU A 143 3.62 -1.67 5.84
N ARG A 144 3.67 -0.94 6.95
CA ARG A 144 2.58 -0.88 7.92
C ARG A 144 1.46 0.06 7.49
N ASP A 145 1.78 1.34 7.31
CA ASP A 145 0.78 2.41 7.26
C ASP A 145 0.23 2.62 5.84
N LEU A 146 1.01 2.32 4.79
CA LEU A 146 0.53 2.40 3.42
C LEU A 146 0.04 1.04 2.87
N ASN A 147 0.71 -0.06 3.23
CA ASN A 147 0.34 -1.39 2.73
C ASN A 147 -0.49 -2.21 3.73
N GLY A 148 -0.64 -1.75 4.98
CA GLY A 148 -1.48 -2.36 5.99
C GLY A 148 -1.04 -3.74 6.49
N LEU A 149 0.28 -4.08 6.37
CA LEU A 149 0.79 -5.36 6.85
C LEU A 149 0.68 -5.47 8.37
N ALA A 150 0.45 -6.69 8.87
CA ALA A 150 0.55 -6.98 10.29
C ALA A 150 2.01 -6.91 10.78
N TYR A 151 2.23 -6.75 12.09
CA TYR A 151 3.59 -6.65 12.64
C TYR A 151 4.39 -7.93 12.41
N GLU A 152 3.75 -9.07 12.52
CA GLU A 152 4.32 -10.39 12.29
C GLU A 152 4.75 -10.56 10.80
N GLU A 153 3.93 -10.06 9.88
CA GLU A 153 4.24 -10.07 8.44
C GLU A 153 5.44 -9.18 8.13
N ILE A 154 5.51 -7.99 8.77
CA ILE A 154 6.65 -7.07 8.64
C ILE A 154 7.90 -7.70 9.26
N GLY A 155 7.78 -8.29 10.44
CA GLY A 155 8.87 -9.00 11.11
C GLY A 155 9.47 -10.08 10.22
N THR A 156 8.62 -10.90 9.60
CA THR A 156 9.03 -11.94 8.65
C THR A 156 9.62 -11.33 7.38
N ALA A 157 9.00 -10.27 6.83
CA ALA A 157 9.46 -9.63 5.60
C ALA A 157 10.84 -8.98 5.73
N LEU A 158 11.11 -8.35 6.88
CA LEU A 158 12.35 -7.61 7.15
C LEU A 158 13.36 -8.39 8.00
N GLU A 159 13.03 -9.64 8.37
CA GLU A 159 13.84 -10.48 9.26
C GLU A 159 14.12 -9.80 10.61
N LEU A 160 13.06 -9.18 11.19
CA LEU A 160 13.14 -8.43 12.43
C LEU A 160 12.28 -9.07 13.53
N PRO A 161 12.75 -9.06 14.79
CA PRO A 161 11.89 -9.40 15.92
C PRO A 161 10.72 -8.42 16.08
N ASP A 162 9.55 -8.88 16.53
CA ASP A 162 8.33 -8.05 16.71
C ASP A 162 8.56 -6.80 17.56
N GLY A 163 9.35 -6.91 18.64
CA GLY A 163 9.72 -5.76 19.46
C GLY A 163 10.50 -4.70 18.68
N THR A 164 11.32 -5.12 17.71
CA THR A 164 12.06 -4.24 16.82
C THR A 164 11.13 -3.56 15.81
N VAL A 165 10.15 -4.30 15.27
CA VAL A 165 9.12 -3.75 14.37
C VAL A 165 8.36 -2.62 15.09
N LYS A 166 7.86 -2.86 16.29
CA LYS A 166 7.12 -1.85 17.08
C LYS A 166 7.96 -0.61 17.38
N SER A 167 9.20 -0.80 17.84
CA SER A 167 10.08 0.31 18.18
C SER A 167 10.51 1.13 16.96
N ARG A 168 10.80 0.48 15.83
CA ARG A 168 11.11 1.18 14.58
C ARG A 168 9.91 1.94 14.02
N LEU A 169 8.70 1.38 14.05
CA LEU A 169 7.48 2.07 13.66
C LEU A 169 7.24 3.33 14.49
N PHE A 170 7.40 3.23 15.81
CA PHE A 170 7.27 4.39 16.69
C PHE A 170 8.28 5.50 16.30
N ARG A 171 9.54 5.12 16.09
CA ARG A 171 10.60 6.07 15.66
C ARG A 171 10.32 6.65 14.28
N ALA A 172 9.90 5.81 13.32
CA ALA A 172 9.58 6.23 11.96
C ALA A 172 8.48 7.30 11.93
N ARG A 173 7.38 7.08 12.68
CA ARG A 173 6.29 8.04 12.81
C ARG A 173 6.74 9.36 13.45
N ALA A 174 7.58 9.30 14.49
CA ALA A 174 8.12 10.48 15.12
C ALA A 174 9.02 11.30 14.16
N GLU A 175 9.87 10.63 13.39
CA GLU A 175 10.75 11.27 12.40
C GLU A 175 9.95 11.92 11.26
N VAL A 176 8.95 11.22 10.70
CA VAL A 176 8.08 11.78 9.65
C VAL A 176 7.33 13.01 10.18
N ALA A 177 6.74 12.92 11.37
CA ALA A 177 6.05 14.05 11.98
C ALA A 177 6.99 15.25 12.22
N ARG A 178 8.25 15.02 12.59
CA ARG A 178 9.27 16.04 12.72
C ARG A 178 9.58 16.70 11.37
N LYS A 179 9.80 15.89 10.33
CA LYS A 179 10.10 16.36 8.97
C LYS A 179 8.96 17.18 8.36
N ILE A 180 7.72 16.74 8.56
CA ILE A 180 6.53 17.50 8.12
C ILE A 180 6.49 18.87 8.83
N ARG A 181 6.74 18.94 10.13
CA ARG A 181 6.79 20.21 10.88
C ARG A 181 7.87 21.15 10.34
N GLU A 182 9.09 20.67 10.20
CA GLU A 182 10.21 21.47 9.67
C GLU A 182 9.91 22.07 8.30
N ARG A 183 9.22 21.31 7.43
CA ARG A 183 8.80 21.78 6.10
C ARG A 183 7.71 22.83 6.18
N HIS A 184 6.76 22.68 7.09
CA HIS A 184 5.69 23.66 7.34
C HIS A 184 6.27 25.00 7.84
N GLU A 185 7.17 24.95 8.79
CA GLU A 185 7.84 26.12 9.34
C GLU A 185 8.62 26.87 8.26
N ARG A 186 9.32 26.15 7.38
CA ARG A 186 10.03 26.75 6.23
C ARG A 186 9.10 27.41 5.21
N LYS A 187 7.87 26.93 5.05
CA LYS A 187 6.88 27.50 4.10
C LYS A 187 6.10 28.68 4.67
N GLY A 188 6.31 29.07 5.94
CA GLY A 188 5.71 30.25 6.56
C GLY A 188 4.18 30.22 6.70
N ALA A 189 3.56 29.05 6.76
CA ALA A 189 2.11 28.90 6.87
C ALA A 189 1.68 28.59 8.31
N PRO A 190 1.26 29.59 9.12
CA PRO A 190 0.68 29.31 10.42
C PRO A 190 -0.78 28.89 10.27
N GLY A 191 -1.14 27.67 10.68
CA GLY A 191 -2.55 27.34 10.89
C GLY A 191 -3.04 25.93 10.55
N ALA A 192 -2.32 25.15 9.75
CA ALA A 192 -2.77 23.82 9.36
C ALA A 192 -2.23 22.65 10.22
N MET A 193 -1.47 22.96 11.26
CA MET A 193 -0.69 22.00 12.06
C MET A 193 -1.53 20.91 12.75
N ALA A 194 -2.67 21.28 13.36
CA ALA A 194 -3.47 20.31 14.12
C ALA A 194 -4.09 19.23 13.22
N SER A 195 -4.50 19.60 12.02
CA SER A 195 -5.19 18.68 11.10
C SER A 195 -4.24 17.69 10.40
N ILE A 196 -2.99 18.09 10.15
CA ILE A 196 -1.99 17.24 9.46
C ILE A 196 -1.34 16.26 10.44
N VAL A 197 -1.04 16.71 11.66
CA VAL A 197 -0.55 15.82 12.73
C VAL A 197 -1.64 14.84 13.17
N MET A 198 -2.92 15.29 13.20
CA MET A 198 -4.06 14.41 13.45
C MET A 198 -4.32 13.45 12.29
N ALA A 199 -4.10 13.84 11.03
CA ALA A 199 -4.23 12.93 9.89
C ALA A 199 -3.08 11.90 9.85
N ALA A 200 -1.86 12.29 10.20
CA ALA A 200 -0.75 11.35 10.37
C ALA A 200 -0.98 10.41 11.58
N ALA A 201 -1.69 10.89 12.62
CA ALA A 201 -2.10 10.08 13.77
C ALA A 201 -3.38 9.26 13.50
N ALA A 202 -4.23 9.66 12.56
CA ALA A 202 -5.43 8.92 12.16
C ALA A 202 -5.16 7.82 11.11
N ILE A 203 -3.93 7.77 10.57
CA ILE A 203 -3.38 6.62 9.85
C ILE A 203 -2.84 5.58 10.86
N VAL A 204 -2.88 5.90 12.15
CA VAL A 204 -2.61 5.03 13.29
C VAL A 204 -3.90 4.42 13.80
#